data_96badd391db69f60967bb2c4f60d6dbe
#
_entry.id   96badd391db69f60967bb2c4f60d6dbe
#
_cell.length_a   1.000
_cell.length_b   1.000
_cell.length_c   1.000
_cell.angle_alpha   90.00
_cell.angle_beta   90.00
_cell.angle_gamma   90.00
#
_symmetry.space_group_name_H-M   'P 1'
#
loop_
_entity.id
_entity.type
_entity.pdbx_description
1 polymer ?
#
loop_
_entity_poly.entity_id
_entity_poly.type
_entity_poly.pdbx_seq_one_letter_code
_entity_poly.pdbx_strand_id
1 'polypeptide(L)'
;MSDKKKRTKKRTGQCQEDRPILEGSAAGIDVGAREMFVAVPPDRDGNPVRVFGTFTEDLHELADWLAACRITTVAMESTGVYWIPLYDILEGRGLKPCLVNARHMKNVLGRRTDWHECQWLQYLHSVGLLRSAFRPQAEVCAVRVLVRHRDELVQMASQQVQHMHKALTQMNLQIHHVISDITGLTGLAIVDAILAGERDGAELARLCDARIKATAETISKSLVGNWRPEHLFTLKQSRELYRSCQQRIAECDEEIERLLARFAPRVDPARSHCRPIASVIAAPQKGGRKTAIPQMDLISAVRRISCSG
;
A
#
# COMPACT_ATOMS: atom_id res chain seq x y z
N MET A 1 -33.86 44.77 39.22
CA MET A 1 -33.69 44.91 37.76
C MET A 1 -32.23 45.23 37.51
N SER A 2 -31.48 44.24 37.06
CA SER A 2 -30.02 44.37 36.80
C SER A 2 -29.70 43.74 35.45
N ASP A 3 -29.39 44.62 34.51
CA ASP A 3 -29.08 44.30 33.12
C ASP A 3 -27.69 43.69 33.03
N LYS A 4 -27.61 42.39 32.74
CA LYS A 4 -26.36 41.70 32.39
C LYS A 4 -26.13 41.85 30.87
N LYS A 5 -25.39 42.89 30.46
CA LYS A 5 -24.82 43.00 29.12
C LYS A 5 -23.89 41.82 28.84
N LYS A 6 -24.30 40.90 27.93
CA LYS A 6 -23.44 39.88 27.32
C LYS A 6 -22.39 40.57 26.43
N ARG A 7 -21.13 40.59 26.89
CA ARG A 7 -19.97 40.93 26.06
C ARG A 7 -19.66 39.73 25.17
N THR A 8 -20.14 39.71 23.95
CA THR A 8 -19.68 38.86 22.86
C THR A 8 -18.25 39.28 22.49
N LYS A 9 -17.25 38.51 22.94
CA LYS A 9 -15.89 38.64 22.45
C LYS A 9 -15.88 38.13 21.00
N LYS A 10 -15.83 39.04 20.02
CA LYS A 10 -15.34 38.76 18.67
C LYS A 10 -13.86 38.37 18.79
N ARG A 11 -13.55 37.09 18.72
CA ARG A 11 -12.22 36.59 18.41
C ARG A 11 -12.08 36.62 16.89
N THR A 12 -11.85 37.78 16.33
CA THR A 12 -11.39 37.94 14.95
C THR A 12 -9.90 37.61 14.87
N GLY A 13 -9.58 36.87 13.83
CA GLY A 13 -8.23 36.37 13.52
C GLY A 13 -7.18 37.48 13.44
N GLN A 14 -6.31 37.48 14.37
CA GLN A 14 -5.05 38.23 14.41
C GLN A 14 -3.95 37.31 14.89
N CYS A 15 -3.46 36.42 14.04
CA CYS A 15 -2.30 35.60 14.33
C CYS A 15 -1.45 35.34 13.04
N GLN A 16 -1.64 36.11 11.99
CA GLN A 16 -0.98 35.87 10.70
C GLN A 16 0.17 36.85 10.40
N GLU A 17 0.29 37.98 11.09
CA GLU A 17 1.15 39.08 10.65
C GLU A 17 2.55 39.17 11.30
N ASP A 18 2.87 38.33 12.31
CA ASP A 18 4.11 38.54 13.08
C ASP A 18 5.22 37.49 12.86
N ARG A 19 5.11 36.59 11.90
CA ARG A 19 6.15 35.60 11.66
C ARG A 19 7.04 35.99 10.48
N PRO A 20 8.38 35.93 10.63
CA PRO A 20 9.28 36.22 9.53
C PRO A 20 9.09 35.19 8.40
N ILE A 21 9.06 35.67 7.16
CA ILE A 21 9.05 34.84 5.97
C ILE A 21 10.46 34.26 5.80
N LEU A 22 10.59 32.94 5.86
CA LEU A 22 11.85 32.22 5.67
C LEU A 22 12.05 31.83 4.20
N GLU A 23 10.94 31.48 3.51
CA GLU A 23 10.91 31.03 2.12
C GLU A 23 10.00 31.94 1.28
N GLY A 24 10.53 33.03 0.78
CA GLY A 24 9.78 34.01 -0.04
C GLY A 24 9.37 33.52 -1.43
N SER A 25 9.84 32.34 -1.85
CA SER A 25 9.51 31.70 -3.14
C SER A 25 8.75 30.39 -2.94
N ALA A 26 7.93 30.31 -1.89
CA ALA A 26 7.14 29.14 -1.53
C ALA A 26 5.73 29.19 -2.13
N ALA A 27 5.27 28.10 -2.76
CA ALA A 27 3.86 27.92 -3.16
C ALA A 27 3.17 26.88 -2.30
N GLY A 28 1.83 26.88 -2.33
CA GLY A 28 1.00 25.85 -1.68
C GLY A 28 0.00 25.29 -2.68
N ILE A 29 -0.16 23.97 -2.69
CA ILE A 29 -1.08 23.27 -3.58
C ILE A 29 -2.01 22.39 -2.74
N ASP A 30 -3.31 22.63 -2.86
CA ASP A 30 -4.33 21.68 -2.45
C ASP A 30 -4.61 20.73 -3.60
N VAL A 31 -4.39 19.42 -3.35
CA VAL A 31 -4.37 18.38 -4.37
C VAL A 31 -5.72 17.67 -4.40
N GLY A 32 -6.52 17.94 -5.40
CA GLY A 32 -7.79 17.25 -5.66
C GLY A 32 -7.69 16.17 -6.73
N ALA A 33 -8.74 15.37 -6.86
CA ALA A 33 -8.86 14.34 -7.89
C ALA A 33 -9.17 14.89 -9.29
N ARG A 34 -9.74 16.09 -9.38
CA ARG A 34 -10.17 16.74 -10.64
C ARG A 34 -9.54 18.10 -10.84
N GLU A 35 -9.22 18.79 -9.78
CA GLU A 35 -8.72 20.15 -9.79
C GLU A 35 -7.61 20.30 -8.76
N MET A 36 -6.64 21.16 -9.07
CA MET A 36 -5.52 21.54 -8.23
C MET A 36 -5.66 23.03 -7.92
N PHE A 37 -5.84 23.40 -6.65
CA PHE A 37 -5.84 24.79 -6.22
C PHE A 37 -4.43 25.19 -5.80
N VAL A 38 -3.88 26.20 -6.45
CA VAL A 38 -2.48 26.60 -6.29
C VAL A 38 -2.39 28.05 -5.85
N ALA A 39 -1.65 28.30 -4.79
CA ALA A 39 -1.37 29.63 -4.28
C ALA A 39 0.13 29.95 -4.34
N VAL A 40 0.46 31.15 -4.84
CA VAL A 40 1.79 31.75 -4.81
C VAL A 40 1.78 33.01 -3.92
N PRO A 41 2.92 33.58 -3.52
CA PRO A 41 2.96 34.84 -2.81
C PRO A 41 2.29 35.97 -3.61
N PRO A 42 1.55 36.88 -2.96
CA PRO A 42 0.75 37.91 -3.64
C PRO A 42 1.55 38.90 -4.52
N ASP A 43 2.84 39.01 -4.28
CA ASP A 43 3.77 39.85 -5.04
C ASP A 43 4.29 39.20 -6.34
N ARG A 44 3.92 37.93 -6.61
CA ARG A 44 4.44 37.16 -7.76
C ARG A 44 3.52 37.14 -8.96
N ASP A 45 2.22 37.30 -8.76
CA ASP A 45 1.22 37.33 -9.83
C ASP A 45 0.04 38.19 -9.43
N GLY A 46 -0.56 38.93 -10.38
CA GLY A 46 -1.76 39.72 -10.15
C GLY A 46 -3.00 38.88 -9.76
N ASN A 47 -2.97 37.59 -10.07
CA ASN A 47 -3.94 36.61 -9.59
C ASN A 47 -3.18 35.46 -8.87
N PRO A 48 -2.84 35.63 -7.58
CA PRO A 48 -1.93 34.75 -6.86
C PRO A 48 -2.51 33.37 -6.53
N VAL A 49 -3.79 33.15 -6.82
CA VAL A 49 -4.42 31.82 -6.68
C VAL A 49 -5.04 31.43 -8.00
N ARG A 50 -4.68 30.24 -8.50
CA ARG A 50 -5.21 29.68 -9.74
C ARG A 50 -5.67 28.25 -9.52
N VAL A 51 -6.57 27.81 -10.41
CA VAL A 51 -7.08 26.44 -10.46
C VAL A 51 -6.62 25.82 -11.77
N PHE A 52 -6.07 24.60 -11.69
CA PHE A 52 -5.64 23.82 -12.83
C PHE A 52 -6.37 22.49 -12.86
N GLY A 53 -6.54 21.90 -14.04
CA GLY A 53 -7.00 20.51 -14.17
C GLY A 53 -5.96 19.50 -13.71
N THR A 54 -6.27 18.22 -13.91
CA THR A 54 -5.41 17.11 -13.49
C THR A 54 -4.88 16.28 -14.66
N PHE A 55 -5.19 16.69 -15.89
CA PHE A 55 -4.57 16.09 -17.06
C PHE A 55 -3.08 16.44 -17.14
N THR A 56 -2.30 15.61 -17.80
CA THR A 56 -0.84 15.81 -17.88
C THR A 56 -0.48 17.20 -18.41
N GLU A 57 -1.22 17.71 -19.40
CA GLU A 57 -1.01 19.05 -19.96
C GLU A 57 -1.26 20.14 -18.92
N ASP A 58 -2.35 20.03 -18.13
CA ASP A 58 -2.67 20.96 -17.06
C ASP A 58 -1.58 20.99 -15.98
N LEU A 59 -1.03 19.81 -15.63
CA LEU A 59 0.07 19.72 -14.65
C LEU A 59 1.34 20.37 -15.17
N HIS A 60 1.60 20.29 -16.46
CA HIS A 60 2.72 21.01 -17.10
C HIS A 60 2.48 22.50 -17.13
N GLU A 61 1.26 22.96 -17.45
CA GLU A 61 0.86 24.37 -17.40
C GLU A 61 1.01 24.94 -15.98
N LEU A 62 0.57 24.19 -14.96
CA LEU A 62 0.76 24.53 -13.56
C LEU A 62 2.25 24.72 -13.23
N ALA A 63 3.09 23.80 -13.66
CA ALA A 63 4.53 23.88 -13.40
C ALA A 63 5.20 25.03 -14.15
N ASP A 64 4.76 25.35 -15.37
CA ASP A 64 5.21 26.51 -16.14
C ASP A 64 4.82 27.84 -15.46
N TRP A 65 3.59 27.92 -14.96
CA TRP A 65 3.15 29.09 -14.20
C TRP A 65 3.96 29.28 -12.90
N LEU A 66 4.23 28.22 -12.14
CA LEU A 66 5.08 28.29 -10.96
C LEU A 66 6.49 28.79 -11.29
N ALA A 67 7.07 28.33 -12.40
CA ALA A 67 8.38 28.79 -12.89
C ALA A 67 8.33 30.27 -13.27
N ALA A 68 7.28 30.72 -13.97
CA ALA A 68 7.08 32.13 -14.32
C ALA A 68 6.96 33.02 -13.06
N CYS A 69 6.32 32.52 -11.99
CA CYS A 69 6.24 33.15 -10.69
C CYS A 69 7.55 33.06 -9.87
N ARG A 70 8.61 32.47 -10.40
CA ARG A 70 9.90 32.27 -9.73
C ARG A 70 9.78 31.50 -8.40
N ILE A 71 8.91 30.51 -8.36
CA ILE A 71 8.76 29.61 -7.23
C ILE A 71 9.89 28.59 -7.24
N THR A 72 10.44 28.28 -6.07
CA THR A 72 11.53 27.31 -5.90
C THR A 72 11.10 26.10 -5.09
N THR A 73 10.11 26.24 -4.22
CA THR A 73 9.63 25.18 -3.36
C THR A 73 8.10 25.20 -3.24
N VAL A 74 7.50 24.01 -3.15
CA VAL A 74 6.06 23.83 -3.25
C VAL A 74 5.59 22.87 -2.16
N ALA A 75 4.73 23.35 -1.25
CA ALA A 75 4.05 22.47 -0.30
C ALA A 75 2.80 21.87 -0.94
N MET A 76 2.60 20.57 -0.79
CA MET A 76 1.41 19.86 -1.24
C MET A 76 0.98 18.80 -0.24
N GLU A 77 -0.33 18.60 -0.12
CA GLU A 77 -0.88 17.58 0.75
C GLU A 77 -0.72 16.17 0.13
N SER A 78 -0.28 15.20 0.93
CA SER A 78 -0.07 13.81 0.49
C SER A 78 -1.32 12.95 0.62
N THR A 79 -2.50 13.49 0.24
CA THR A 79 -3.76 12.75 0.29
C THR A 79 -3.89 11.81 -0.91
N GLY A 80 -4.15 10.53 -0.65
CA GLY A 80 -4.31 9.51 -1.69
C GLY A 80 -3.06 9.34 -2.55
N VAL A 81 -3.25 9.28 -3.88
CA VAL A 81 -2.21 9.08 -4.89
C VAL A 81 -2.12 10.23 -5.90
N TYR A 82 -3.03 11.19 -5.84
CA TYR A 82 -3.20 12.25 -6.85
C TYR A 82 -2.02 13.21 -6.92
N TRP A 83 -1.24 13.34 -5.85
CA TRP A 83 -0.05 14.18 -5.77
C TRP A 83 1.15 13.63 -6.55
N ILE A 84 1.19 12.30 -6.83
CA ILE A 84 2.37 11.63 -7.38
C ILE A 84 2.77 12.19 -8.75
N PRO A 85 1.88 12.27 -9.77
CA PRO A 85 2.24 12.78 -11.09
C PRO A 85 2.75 14.23 -11.04
N LEU A 86 2.11 15.07 -10.24
CA LEU A 86 2.53 16.47 -10.09
C LEU A 86 3.90 16.56 -9.41
N TYR A 87 4.13 15.77 -8.36
CA TYR A 87 5.42 15.73 -7.67
C TYR A 87 6.56 15.43 -8.64
N ASP A 88 6.40 14.39 -9.48
CA ASP A 88 7.42 13.96 -10.44
C ASP A 88 7.71 15.05 -11.48
N ILE A 89 6.68 15.75 -11.96
CA ILE A 89 6.82 16.87 -12.90
C ILE A 89 7.56 18.04 -12.24
N LEU A 90 7.20 18.42 -11.02
CA LEU A 90 7.83 19.52 -10.31
C LEU A 90 9.31 19.23 -9.99
N GLU A 91 9.60 18.02 -9.49
CA GLU A 91 10.97 17.56 -9.21
C GLU A 91 11.81 17.52 -10.48
N GLY A 92 11.27 17.01 -11.59
CA GLY A 92 11.92 16.97 -12.91
C GLY A 92 12.23 18.36 -13.49
N ARG A 93 11.51 19.40 -13.05
CA ARG A 93 11.75 20.80 -13.42
C ARG A 93 12.65 21.55 -12.41
N GLY A 94 13.19 20.86 -11.42
CA GLY A 94 14.12 21.41 -10.43
C GLY A 94 13.46 22.17 -9.28
N LEU A 95 12.12 22.15 -9.17
CA LEU A 95 11.43 22.63 -7.97
C LEU A 95 11.63 21.64 -6.82
N LYS A 96 11.46 22.11 -5.59
CA LYS A 96 11.58 21.29 -4.38
C LYS A 96 10.19 21.02 -3.78
N PRO A 97 9.52 19.92 -4.14
CA PRO A 97 8.22 19.59 -3.55
C PRO A 97 8.37 19.16 -2.09
N CYS A 98 7.54 19.74 -1.23
CA CYS A 98 7.41 19.43 0.19
C CYS A 98 6.08 18.71 0.43
N LEU A 99 6.11 17.39 0.62
CA LEU A 99 4.90 16.62 0.94
C LEU A 99 4.51 16.83 2.39
N VAL A 100 3.27 17.19 2.64
CA VAL A 100 2.75 17.42 3.99
C VAL A 100 1.69 16.37 4.33
N ASN A 101 1.79 15.81 5.53
CA ASN A 101 0.80 14.85 5.99
C ASN A 101 -0.50 15.57 6.40
N ALA A 102 -1.63 15.20 5.78
CA ALA A 102 -2.97 15.71 6.06
C ALA A 102 -3.33 15.73 7.56
N ARG A 103 -2.87 14.73 8.34
CA ARG A 103 -3.16 14.67 9.78
C ARG A 103 -2.51 15.81 10.57
N HIS A 104 -1.35 16.28 10.13
CA HIS A 104 -0.69 17.43 10.75
C HIS A 104 -1.43 18.73 10.48
N MET A 105 -2.11 18.82 9.32
CA MET A 105 -2.88 20.00 8.91
C MET A 105 -4.23 20.12 9.62
N LYS A 106 -4.90 19.00 9.91
CA LYS A 106 -6.24 18.98 10.56
C LYS A 106 -6.26 19.55 11.99
N ASN A 107 -5.11 19.60 12.66
CA ASN A 107 -4.97 20.16 14.00
C ASN A 107 -4.83 21.69 14.02
N VAL A 108 -4.75 22.33 12.86
CA VAL A 108 -4.66 23.80 12.74
C VAL A 108 -6.05 24.33 12.39
N LEU A 109 -6.65 24.96 13.36
CA LEU A 109 -8.03 25.49 13.48
C LEU A 109 -8.73 25.96 12.20
N GLY A 110 -9.94 25.45 11.96
CA GLY A 110 -10.98 26.02 11.09
C GLY A 110 -11.30 25.20 9.85
N ARG A 111 -12.61 25.04 9.55
CA ARG A 111 -13.08 24.46 8.28
C ARG A 111 -12.83 25.49 7.17
N ARG A 112 -12.04 25.15 6.17
CA ARG A 112 -11.65 26.04 5.07
C ARG A 112 -12.12 25.47 3.74
N THR A 113 -12.32 26.35 2.76
CA THR A 113 -12.53 25.97 1.37
C THR A 113 -11.16 25.66 0.72
N ASP A 114 -11.14 24.88 -0.34
CA ASP A 114 -9.93 24.48 -1.08
C ASP A 114 -9.07 25.68 -1.49
N TRP A 115 -9.74 26.80 -1.84
CA TRP A 115 -9.12 28.10 -2.10
C TRP A 115 -8.33 28.68 -0.92
N HIS A 116 -8.85 28.54 0.29
CA HIS A 116 -8.16 28.96 1.51
C HIS A 116 -7.12 27.95 1.98
N GLU A 117 -7.29 26.68 1.61
CA GLU A 117 -6.36 25.61 1.99
C GLU A 117 -5.03 25.75 1.26
N CYS A 118 -5.03 26.02 -0.06
CA CYS A 118 -3.80 26.27 -0.81
C CYS A 118 -3.06 27.53 -0.33
N GLN A 119 -3.77 28.64 -0.03
CA GLN A 119 -3.17 29.84 0.53
C GLN A 119 -2.57 29.60 1.92
N TRP A 120 -3.24 28.79 2.74
CA TRP A 120 -2.75 28.42 4.06
C TRP A 120 -1.52 27.53 4.00
N LEU A 121 -1.50 26.58 3.08
CA LEU A 121 -0.31 25.77 2.79
C LEU A 121 0.86 26.63 2.36
N GLN A 122 0.63 27.57 1.45
CA GLN A 122 1.63 28.52 0.98
C GLN A 122 2.19 29.34 2.15
N TYR A 123 1.33 29.91 3.00
CA TYR A 123 1.75 30.68 4.17
C TYR A 123 2.56 29.83 5.17
N LEU A 124 2.04 28.66 5.56
CA LEU A 124 2.74 27.78 6.51
C LEU A 124 4.10 27.35 5.97
N HIS A 125 4.20 27.14 4.65
CA HIS A 125 5.45 26.79 4.00
C HIS A 125 6.43 27.96 4.00
N SER A 126 5.95 29.16 3.69
CA SER A 126 6.78 30.36 3.67
C SER A 126 7.38 30.73 5.04
N VAL A 127 6.70 30.44 6.13
CA VAL A 127 7.18 30.67 7.51
C VAL A 127 7.86 29.45 8.13
N GLY A 128 8.12 28.37 7.37
CA GLY A 128 8.88 27.21 7.80
C GLY A 128 8.19 26.30 8.84
N LEU A 129 6.85 26.35 8.92
CA LEU A 129 6.08 25.55 9.89
C LEU A 129 5.71 24.14 9.39
N LEU A 130 5.95 23.85 8.12
CA LEU A 130 5.65 22.55 7.55
C LEU A 130 6.83 21.60 7.68
N ARG A 131 6.55 20.39 8.13
CA ARG A 131 7.53 19.29 8.14
C ARG A 131 7.27 18.41 6.90
N SER A 132 8.25 18.32 6.02
CA SER A 132 8.20 17.45 4.85
C SER A 132 8.13 15.99 5.26
N ALA A 133 7.23 15.23 4.64
CA ALA A 133 7.25 13.78 4.69
C ALA A 133 8.37 13.26 3.79
N PHE A 134 9.09 12.26 4.26
CA PHE A 134 10.15 11.64 3.49
C PHE A 134 9.58 10.88 2.28
N ARG A 135 10.05 11.20 1.09
CA ARG A 135 9.84 10.42 -0.13
C ARG A 135 11.15 9.72 -0.50
N PRO A 136 11.15 8.38 -0.62
CA PRO A 136 12.30 7.65 -1.12
C PRO A 136 12.61 7.99 -2.58
N GLN A 137 13.82 7.67 -3.03
CA GLN A 137 14.20 7.74 -4.44
C GLN A 137 13.25 6.93 -5.33
N ALA A 138 13.14 7.29 -6.60
CA ALA A 138 12.18 6.71 -7.55
C ALA A 138 12.27 5.18 -7.65
N GLU A 139 13.49 4.64 -7.64
CA GLU A 139 13.74 3.20 -7.69
C GLU A 139 13.17 2.48 -6.46
N VAL A 140 13.34 3.07 -5.27
CA VAL A 140 12.78 2.52 -4.02
C VAL A 140 11.24 2.64 -4.03
N CYS A 141 10.70 3.72 -4.60
CA CYS A 141 9.25 3.86 -4.78
C CYS A 141 8.69 2.77 -5.69
N ALA A 142 9.37 2.44 -6.80
CA ALA A 142 8.97 1.37 -7.71
C ALA A 142 8.90 0.00 -6.99
N VAL A 143 9.94 -0.36 -6.24
CA VAL A 143 9.93 -1.60 -5.43
C VAL A 143 8.78 -1.59 -4.41
N ARG A 144 8.52 -0.47 -3.74
CA ARG A 144 7.42 -0.36 -2.76
C ARG A 144 6.05 -0.55 -3.36
N VAL A 145 5.82 -0.11 -4.60
CA VAL A 145 4.55 -0.34 -5.32
C VAL A 145 4.34 -1.83 -5.54
N LEU A 146 5.35 -2.54 -6.05
CA LEU A 146 5.25 -3.98 -6.31
C LEU A 146 5.09 -4.80 -5.03
N VAL A 147 5.81 -4.45 -3.96
CA VAL A 147 5.68 -5.12 -2.65
C VAL A 147 4.26 -4.96 -2.10
N ARG A 148 3.64 -3.78 -2.22
CA ARG A 148 2.24 -3.58 -1.79
C ARG A 148 1.27 -4.38 -2.63
N HIS A 149 1.44 -4.38 -3.94
CA HIS A 149 0.60 -5.18 -4.85
C HIS A 149 0.72 -6.68 -4.55
N ARG A 150 1.94 -7.15 -4.30
CA ARG A 150 2.18 -8.53 -3.85
C ARG A 150 1.44 -8.86 -2.55
N ASP A 151 1.47 -7.96 -1.57
CA ASP A 151 0.75 -8.14 -0.30
C ASP A 151 -0.76 -8.23 -0.51
N GLU A 152 -1.33 -7.45 -1.42
CA GLU A 152 -2.74 -7.53 -1.81
C GLU A 152 -3.07 -8.90 -2.43
N LEU A 153 -2.22 -9.41 -3.33
CA LEU A 153 -2.38 -10.75 -3.92
C LEU A 153 -2.31 -11.87 -2.86
N VAL A 154 -1.43 -11.75 -1.87
CA VAL A 154 -1.35 -12.70 -0.74
C VAL A 154 -2.64 -12.66 0.09
N GLN A 155 -3.22 -11.50 0.33
CA GLN A 155 -4.50 -11.38 1.02
C GLN A 155 -5.63 -12.01 0.20
N MET A 156 -5.68 -11.76 -1.12
CA MET A 156 -6.66 -12.39 -2.01
C MET A 156 -6.52 -13.92 -2.02
N ALA A 157 -5.30 -14.45 -2.09
CA ALA A 157 -5.04 -15.89 -1.98
C ALA A 157 -5.55 -16.47 -0.65
N SER A 158 -5.31 -15.79 0.45
CA SER A 158 -5.77 -16.18 1.78
C SER A 158 -7.30 -16.22 1.87
N GLN A 159 -8.00 -15.30 1.23
CA GLN A 159 -9.46 -15.33 1.14
C GLN A 159 -9.95 -16.57 0.38
N GLN A 160 -9.26 -16.94 -0.72
CA GLN A 160 -9.65 -18.14 -1.47
C GLN A 160 -9.45 -19.42 -0.66
N VAL A 161 -8.42 -19.49 0.18
CA VAL A 161 -8.24 -20.61 1.14
C VAL A 161 -9.43 -20.71 2.09
N GLN A 162 -9.91 -19.61 2.62
CA GLN A 162 -11.10 -19.55 3.47
C GLN A 162 -12.36 -20.04 2.74
N HIS A 163 -12.52 -19.64 1.47
CA HIS A 163 -13.65 -20.08 0.65
C HIS A 163 -13.59 -21.59 0.36
N MET A 164 -12.40 -22.13 0.05
CA MET A 164 -12.21 -23.59 -0.11
C MET A 164 -12.58 -24.34 1.18
N HIS A 165 -12.11 -23.89 2.34
CA HIS A 165 -12.48 -24.48 3.63
C HIS A 165 -13.99 -24.46 3.87
N LYS A 166 -14.63 -23.31 3.58
CA LYS A 166 -16.08 -23.16 3.73
C LYS A 166 -16.84 -24.15 2.85
N ALA A 167 -16.48 -24.26 1.57
CA ALA A 167 -17.12 -25.17 0.64
C ALA A 167 -17.00 -26.63 1.07
N LEU A 168 -15.80 -27.06 1.51
CA LEU A 168 -15.59 -28.40 2.04
C LEU A 168 -16.42 -28.67 3.30
N THR A 169 -16.41 -27.75 4.25
CA THR A 169 -17.20 -27.87 5.48
C THR A 169 -18.70 -27.95 5.18
N GLN A 170 -19.23 -27.20 4.22
CA GLN A 170 -20.63 -27.24 3.82
C GLN A 170 -21.00 -28.58 3.16
N MET A 171 -20.05 -29.29 2.59
CA MET A 171 -20.18 -30.68 2.12
C MET A 171 -19.95 -31.72 3.21
N ASN A 172 -19.72 -31.32 4.46
CA ASN A 172 -19.29 -32.16 5.59
C ASN A 172 -17.96 -32.89 5.35
N LEU A 173 -17.08 -32.34 4.52
CA LEU A 173 -15.74 -32.85 4.34
C LEU A 173 -14.82 -32.23 5.39
N GLN A 174 -14.48 -33.02 6.42
CA GLN A 174 -13.78 -32.57 7.63
C GLN A 174 -12.27 -32.68 7.53
N ILE A 175 -11.74 -32.35 6.35
CA ILE A 175 -10.31 -32.48 6.01
C ILE A 175 -9.40 -31.72 7.00
N HIS A 176 -9.87 -30.62 7.58
CA HIS A 176 -9.14 -29.80 8.56
C HIS A 176 -8.87 -30.50 9.90
N HIS A 177 -9.55 -31.62 10.19
CA HIS A 177 -9.25 -32.46 11.36
C HIS A 177 -8.00 -33.34 11.15
N VAL A 178 -7.63 -33.60 9.92
CA VAL A 178 -6.54 -34.56 9.58
C VAL A 178 -5.36 -33.89 8.89
N ILE A 179 -5.58 -32.77 8.21
CA ILE A 179 -4.56 -31.99 7.52
C ILE A 179 -4.54 -30.56 8.09
N SER A 180 -3.37 -30.11 8.51
CA SER A 180 -3.20 -28.78 9.10
C SER A 180 -3.23 -27.65 8.07
N ASP A 181 -2.90 -27.95 6.81
CA ASP A 181 -2.81 -26.96 5.73
C ASP A 181 -3.38 -27.54 4.43
N ILE A 182 -4.52 -26.99 4.01
CA ILE A 182 -5.17 -27.36 2.75
C ILE A 182 -4.37 -26.92 1.51
N THR A 183 -3.50 -25.93 1.66
CA THR A 183 -2.67 -25.41 0.57
C THR A 183 -1.35 -26.16 0.40
N GLY A 184 -1.07 -27.12 1.29
CA GLY A 184 0.06 -28.02 1.15
C GLY A 184 -0.16 -29.05 0.04
N LEU A 185 0.91 -29.78 -0.33
CA LEU A 185 0.87 -30.77 -1.43
C LEU A 185 -0.29 -31.75 -1.31
N THR A 186 -0.48 -32.35 -0.14
CA THR A 186 -1.59 -33.30 0.12
C THR A 186 -2.95 -32.63 0.02
N GLY A 187 -3.11 -31.46 0.66
CA GLY A 187 -4.39 -30.75 0.66
C GLY A 187 -4.84 -30.38 -0.75
N LEU A 188 -3.94 -29.81 -1.55
CA LEU A 188 -4.24 -29.47 -2.94
C LEU A 188 -4.49 -30.70 -3.81
N ALA A 189 -3.73 -31.79 -3.61
CA ALA A 189 -3.96 -33.04 -4.35
C ALA A 189 -5.35 -33.62 -4.08
N ILE A 190 -5.81 -33.61 -2.82
CA ILE A 190 -7.16 -34.05 -2.46
C ILE A 190 -8.22 -33.13 -3.07
N VAL A 191 -8.08 -31.80 -2.97
CA VAL A 191 -9.01 -30.85 -3.57
C VAL A 191 -9.10 -31.04 -5.09
N ASP A 192 -7.97 -31.20 -5.76
CA ASP A 192 -7.91 -31.41 -7.20
C ASP A 192 -8.56 -32.75 -7.61
N ALA A 193 -8.34 -33.85 -6.84
CA ALA A 193 -9.00 -35.13 -7.06
C ALA A 193 -10.53 -35.05 -6.85
N ILE A 194 -11.00 -34.34 -5.80
CA ILE A 194 -12.42 -34.06 -5.58
C ILE A 194 -13.02 -33.33 -6.79
N LEU A 195 -12.34 -32.31 -7.32
CA LEU A 195 -12.78 -31.56 -8.48
C LEU A 195 -12.74 -32.37 -9.77
N ALA A 196 -11.84 -33.35 -9.85
CA ALA A 196 -11.79 -34.32 -10.96
C ALA A 196 -12.91 -35.38 -10.88
N GLY A 197 -13.66 -35.45 -9.80
CA GLY A 197 -14.80 -36.36 -9.65
C GLY A 197 -14.59 -37.51 -8.69
N GLU A 198 -13.43 -37.61 -8.01
CA GLU A 198 -13.22 -38.62 -6.99
C GLU A 198 -14.13 -38.40 -5.77
N ARG A 199 -14.74 -39.47 -5.28
CA ARG A 199 -15.72 -39.47 -4.16
C ARG A 199 -15.41 -40.53 -3.11
N ASP A 200 -14.54 -41.47 -3.43
CA ASP A 200 -14.17 -42.53 -2.48
C ASP A 200 -13.14 -41.96 -1.48
N GLY A 201 -13.54 -41.94 -0.22
CA GLY A 201 -12.67 -41.47 0.87
C GLY A 201 -11.40 -42.31 1.03
N ALA A 202 -11.40 -43.59 0.66
CA ALA A 202 -10.22 -44.46 0.71
C ALA A 202 -9.21 -44.09 -0.41
N GLU A 203 -9.71 -43.82 -1.62
CA GLU A 203 -8.86 -43.35 -2.73
C GLU A 203 -8.28 -41.94 -2.44
N LEU A 204 -9.11 -41.04 -1.93
CA LEU A 204 -8.65 -39.71 -1.51
C LEU A 204 -7.60 -39.78 -0.38
N ALA A 205 -7.77 -40.71 0.56
CA ALA A 205 -6.81 -40.94 1.66
C ALA A 205 -5.44 -41.40 1.18
N ARG A 206 -5.35 -42.10 0.03
CA ARG A 206 -4.07 -42.54 -0.59
C ARG A 206 -3.21 -41.37 -1.07
N LEU A 207 -3.81 -40.21 -1.30
CA LEU A 207 -3.07 -39.00 -1.69
C LEU A 207 -2.34 -38.35 -0.51
N CYS A 208 -2.58 -38.85 0.72
CA CYS A 208 -2.00 -38.28 1.91
C CYS A 208 -0.52 -38.66 2.05
N ASP A 209 0.32 -37.69 2.42
CA ASP A 209 1.71 -37.87 2.74
C ASP A 209 1.85 -38.79 3.99
N ALA A 210 2.80 -39.70 3.97
CA ALA A 210 3.08 -40.65 5.07
C ALA A 210 3.44 -39.94 6.41
N ARG A 211 3.80 -38.66 6.37
CA ARG A 211 4.07 -37.84 7.56
C ARG A 211 2.80 -37.37 8.31
N ILE A 212 1.62 -37.59 7.73
CA ILE A 212 0.36 -37.25 8.40
C ILE A 212 0.12 -38.24 9.55
N LYS A 213 -0.10 -37.69 10.74
CA LYS A 213 -0.24 -38.49 11.98
C LYS A 213 -1.57 -39.26 12.10
N ALA A 214 -2.59 -38.84 11.36
CA ALA A 214 -3.91 -39.49 11.38
C ALA A 214 -3.84 -40.84 10.67
N THR A 215 -4.61 -41.83 11.16
CA THR A 215 -4.72 -43.14 10.51
C THR A 215 -5.47 -43.03 9.19
N ALA A 216 -5.13 -43.93 8.22
CA ALA A 216 -5.83 -43.98 6.93
C ALA A 216 -7.36 -44.07 7.08
N GLU A 217 -7.83 -44.82 8.08
CA GLU A 217 -9.25 -44.95 8.41
C GLU A 217 -9.86 -43.60 8.84
N THR A 218 -9.16 -42.84 9.70
CA THR A 218 -9.62 -41.51 10.14
C THR A 218 -9.65 -40.52 8.98
N ILE A 219 -8.63 -40.56 8.12
CA ILE A 219 -8.58 -39.72 6.93
C ILE A 219 -9.72 -40.05 5.99
N SER A 220 -9.93 -41.32 5.67
CA SER A 220 -11.03 -41.78 4.82
C SER A 220 -12.38 -41.31 5.35
N LYS A 221 -12.65 -41.48 6.65
CA LYS A 221 -13.88 -41.02 7.30
C LYS A 221 -14.08 -39.50 7.19
N SER A 222 -13.01 -38.73 7.29
CA SER A 222 -13.06 -37.25 7.19
C SER A 222 -13.39 -36.75 5.78
N LEU A 223 -13.26 -37.62 4.77
CA LEU A 223 -13.48 -37.32 3.36
C LEU A 223 -14.80 -37.88 2.81
N VAL A 224 -15.68 -38.35 3.67
CA VAL A 224 -17.05 -38.76 3.30
C VAL A 224 -17.97 -37.59 3.51
N GLY A 225 -18.65 -37.13 2.45
CA GLY A 225 -19.53 -35.97 2.49
C GLY A 225 -20.72 -36.08 1.56
N ASN A 226 -21.48 -34.97 1.41
CA ASN A 226 -22.75 -34.92 0.66
C ASN A 226 -22.60 -34.46 -0.80
N TRP A 227 -21.44 -34.05 -1.22
CA TRP A 227 -21.05 -33.75 -2.62
C TRP A 227 -21.99 -32.80 -3.39
N ARG A 228 -22.51 -31.77 -2.76
CA ARG A 228 -23.49 -30.85 -3.34
C ARG A 228 -22.88 -30.06 -4.51
N PRO A 229 -23.54 -30.01 -5.70
CA PRO A 229 -22.99 -29.41 -6.90
C PRO A 229 -22.63 -27.92 -6.72
N GLU A 230 -23.44 -27.15 -5.99
CA GLU A 230 -23.20 -25.72 -5.75
C GLU A 230 -21.92 -25.48 -4.93
N HIS A 231 -21.61 -26.37 -3.99
CA HIS A 231 -20.38 -26.27 -3.19
C HIS A 231 -19.15 -26.77 -3.95
N LEU A 232 -19.30 -27.78 -4.79
CA LEU A 232 -18.23 -28.21 -5.72
C LEU A 232 -17.90 -27.09 -6.71
N PHE A 233 -18.92 -26.39 -7.22
CA PHE A 233 -18.71 -25.25 -8.10
C PHE A 233 -17.92 -24.14 -7.39
N THR A 234 -18.32 -23.73 -6.18
CA THR A 234 -17.61 -22.69 -5.42
C THR A 234 -16.20 -23.12 -5.03
N LEU A 235 -15.99 -24.41 -4.69
CA LEU A 235 -14.67 -24.98 -4.43
C LEU A 235 -13.76 -24.87 -5.67
N LYS A 236 -14.29 -25.22 -6.85
CA LYS A 236 -13.55 -25.10 -8.13
C LYS A 236 -13.12 -23.66 -8.38
N GLN A 237 -14.06 -22.71 -8.31
CA GLN A 237 -13.76 -21.30 -8.53
C GLN A 237 -12.66 -20.78 -7.56
N SER A 238 -12.79 -21.10 -6.27
CA SER A 238 -11.81 -20.68 -5.27
C SER A 238 -10.43 -21.31 -5.50
N ARG A 239 -10.39 -22.58 -5.92
CA ARG A 239 -9.13 -23.29 -6.25
C ARG A 239 -8.41 -22.69 -7.46
N GLU A 240 -9.17 -22.32 -8.49
CA GLU A 240 -8.63 -21.68 -9.70
C GLU A 240 -8.12 -20.27 -9.39
N LEU A 241 -8.88 -19.46 -8.62
CA LEU A 241 -8.45 -18.14 -8.19
C LEU A 241 -7.22 -18.21 -7.28
N TYR A 242 -7.16 -19.15 -6.35
CA TYR A 242 -5.98 -19.38 -5.51
C TYR A 242 -4.74 -19.63 -6.39
N ARG A 243 -4.85 -20.54 -7.38
CA ARG A 243 -3.73 -20.85 -8.31
C ARG A 243 -3.30 -19.62 -9.10
N SER A 244 -4.27 -18.83 -9.61
CA SER A 244 -3.97 -17.58 -10.31
C SER A 244 -3.26 -16.56 -9.41
N CYS A 245 -3.68 -16.42 -8.16
CA CYS A 245 -3.00 -15.55 -7.20
C CYS A 245 -1.56 -15.99 -6.95
N GLN A 246 -1.31 -17.31 -6.77
CA GLN A 246 0.04 -17.84 -6.55
C GLN A 246 0.96 -17.58 -7.74
N GLN A 247 0.47 -17.74 -8.97
CA GLN A 247 1.23 -17.41 -10.16
C GLN A 247 1.60 -15.92 -10.20
N ARG A 248 0.63 -15.03 -9.95
CA ARG A 248 0.89 -13.57 -9.95
C ARG A 248 1.81 -13.13 -8.83
N ILE A 249 1.77 -13.79 -7.68
CA ILE A 249 2.72 -13.56 -6.59
C ILE A 249 4.15 -13.91 -7.05
N ALA A 250 4.33 -15.04 -7.75
CA ALA A 250 5.63 -15.43 -8.29
C ALA A 250 6.13 -14.42 -9.33
N GLU A 251 5.27 -13.96 -10.25
CA GLU A 251 5.59 -12.90 -11.22
C GLU A 251 6.02 -11.59 -10.51
N CYS A 252 5.33 -11.21 -9.42
CA CYS A 252 5.73 -10.05 -8.63
C CYS A 252 7.10 -10.25 -7.95
N ASP A 253 7.37 -11.46 -7.44
CA ASP A 253 8.64 -11.79 -6.79
C ASP A 253 9.81 -11.68 -7.78
N GLU A 254 9.65 -12.19 -9.01
CA GLU A 254 10.64 -12.06 -10.08
C GLU A 254 10.90 -10.58 -10.44
N GLU A 255 9.85 -9.78 -10.58
CA GLU A 255 10.01 -8.36 -10.93
C GLU A 255 10.63 -7.55 -9.78
N ILE A 256 10.27 -7.85 -8.52
CA ILE A 256 10.89 -7.24 -7.34
C ILE A 256 12.39 -7.60 -7.31
N GLU A 257 12.75 -8.85 -7.55
CA GLU A 257 14.15 -9.30 -7.59
C GLU A 257 14.92 -8.57 -8.70
N ARG A 258 14.33 -8.44 -9.89
CA ARG A 258 14.90 -7.71 -11.03
C ARG A 258 15.17 -6.24 -10.70
N LEU A 259 14.24 -5.58 -9.99
CA LEU A 259 14.45 -4.19 -9.57
C LEU A 259 15.52 -4.09 -8.48
N LEU A 260 15.50 -5.00 -7.49
CA LEU A 260 16.47 -5.01 -6.39
C LEU A 260 17.91 -5.25 -6.90
N ALA A 261 18.08 -6.04 -7.96
CA ALA A 261 19.40 -6.28 -8.57
C ALA A 261 20.06 -5.01 -9.16
N ARG A 262 19.29 -3.95 -9.39
CA ARG A 262 19.80 -2.66 -9.87
C ARG A 262 20.42 -1.79 -8.77
N PHE A 263 20.13 -2.11 -7.51
CA PHE A 263 20.69 -1.35 -6.38
C PHE A 263 22.14 -1.77 -6.13
N ALA A 264 23.03 -0.79 -6.01
CA ALA A 264 24.40 -1.06 -5.57
C ALA A 264 24.39 -1.63 -4.15
N PRO A 265 25.09 -2.73 -3.86
CA PRO A 265 25.17 -3.27 -2.51
C PRO A 265 25.88 -2.25 -1.60
N ARG A 266 25.15 -1.73 -0.61
CA ARG A 266 25.69 -0.79 0.40
C ARG A 266 26.41 -1.47 1.55
N VAL A 267 26.27 -2.79 1.66
CA VAL A 267 26.87 -3.60 2.74
C VAL A 267 27.61 -4.74 2.08
N ASP A 268 28.86 -4.94 2.47
CA ASP A 268 29.64 -6.11 2.03
C ASP A 268 28.95 -7.39 2.54
N PRO A 269 28.49 -8.28 1.64
CA PRO A 269 27.81 -9.53 2.03
C PRO A 269 28.67 -10.42 2.92
N ALA A 270 29.99 -10.32 2.81
CA ALA A 270 30.93 -11.10 3.61
C ALA A 270 31.03 -10.61 5.08
N ARG A 271 30.62 -9.37 5.35
CA ARG A 271 30.62 -8.76 6.69
C ARG A 271 29.25 -8.71 7.36
N SER A 272 28.17 -9.02 6.62
CA SER A 272 26.83 -9.00 7.18
C SER A 272 26.41 -10.40 7.62
N HIS A 273 25.96 -10.54 8.88
CA HIS A 273 25.31 -11.77 9.38
C HIS A 273 23.89 -11.95 8.78
N CYS A 274 23.53 -11.17 7.76
CA CYS A 274 22.24 -11.26 7.08
C CYS A 274 22.33 -12.29 5.93
N ARG A 275 21.42 -13.25 5.93
CA ARG A 275 21.27 -14.17 4.79
C ARG A 275 20.93 -13.39 3.51
N PRO A 276 21.49 -13.75 2.35
CA PRO A 276 21.09 -13.18 1.07
C PRO A 276 19.57 -13.30 0.85
N ILE A 277 18.95 -12.30 0.25
CA ILE A 277 17.49 -12.28 0.00
C ILE A 277 17.06 -13.50 -0.82
N ALA A 278 17.86 -13.91 -1.82
CA ALA A 278 17.62 -15.12 -2.61
C ALA A 278 17.52 -16.40 -1.78
N SER A 279 18.27 -16.50 -0.66
CA SER A 279 18.19 -17.68 0.23
C SER A 279 16.96 -17.65 1.15
N VAL A 280 16.34 -16.50 1.34
CA VAL A 280 15.09 -16.35 2.12
C VAL A 280 13.88 -16.71 1.26
N ILE A 281 13.91 -16.39 -0.04
CA ILE A 281 12.86 -16.72 -0.99
C ILE A 281 12.91 -18.21 -1.38
N ALA A 282 14.11 -18.81 -1.51
CA ALA A 282 14.32 -20.17 -1.98
C ALA A 282 14.32 -21.26 -0.89
N ALA A 283 14.22 -20.91 0.41
CA ALA A 283 14.26 -21.93 1.47
C ALA A 283 12.94 -22.69 1.54
N PRO A 284 12.91 -24.02 1.29
CA PRO A 284 11.73 -24.83 1.57
C PRO A 284 11.47 -24.78 3.07
N GLN A 285 10.30 -24.30 3.49
CA GLN A 285 9.91 -24.19 4.88
C GLN A 285 9.82 -25.60 5.51
N LYS A 286 10.82 -25.99 6.28
CA LYS A 286 10.73 -27.15 7.15
C LYS A 286 9.77 -26.85 8.29
N GLY A 287 8.66 -27.55 8.30
CA GLY A 287 7.69 -27.87 9.31
C GLY A 287 7.52 -26.92 10.52
N GLY A 288 6.34 -26.34 10.63
CA GLY A 288 5.78 -25.75 11.86
C GLY A 288 5.15 -24.39 11.66
N ARG A 289 3.81 -24.31 11.79
CA ARG A 289 2.97 -23.11 11.95
C ARG A 289 3.53 -21.82 11.36
N LYS A 290 3.39 -21.60 10.08
CA LYS A 290 3.56 -20.26 9.47
C LYS A 290 2.62 -20.13 8.28
N THR A 291 1.44 -19.65 8.50
CA THR A 291 0.58 -18.96 7.54
C THR A 291 1.01 -17.49 7.40
N ALA A 292 2.30 -17.22 7.33
CA ALA A 292 2.84 -15.92 7.02
C ALA A 292 4.18 -16.13 6.34
N ILE A 293 4.23 -15.86 5.05
CA ILE A 293 5.47 -15.54 4.36
C ILE A 293 6.07 -14.37 5.14
N PRO A 294 7.37 -14.37 5.47
CA PRO A 294 7.94 -13.36 6.35
C PRO A 294 7.85 -11.97 5.72
N GLN A 295 6.75 -11.28 5.96
CA GLN A 295 6.53 -9.87 5.62
C GLN A 295 7.63 -8.97 6.21
N MET A 296 8.25 -9.43 7.32
CA MET A 296 9.27 -8.68 8.05
C MET A 296 10.60 -8.55 7.31
N ASP A 297 11.01 -9.51 6.50
CA ASP A 297 12.37 -9.51 5.93
C ASP A 297 12.48 -8.63 4.68
N LEU A 298 11.45 -8.61 3.81
CA LEU A 298 11.43 -7.69 2.65
C LEU A 298 11.21 -6.24 3.08
N ILE A 299 10.30 -5.99 4.03
CA ILE A 299 10.07 -4.65 4.59
C ILE A 299 11.31 -4.17 5.36
N SER A 300 12.03 -5.06 6.03
CA SER A 300 13.29 -4.76 6.72
C SER A 300 14.41 -4.46 5.73
N ALA A 301 14.47 -5.14 4.58
CA ALA A 301 15.42 -4.85 3.53
C ALA A 301 15.13 -3.47 2.89
N VAL A 302 13.88 -3.19 2.55
CA VAL A 302 13.46 -1.89 2.00
C VAL A 302 13.63 -0.76 3.02
N ARG A 303 13.35 -0.99 4.33
CA ARG A 303 13.61 0.00 5.40
C ARG A 303 15.09 0.29 5.57
N ARG A 304 15.98 -0.72 5.49
CA ARG A 304 17.44 -0.50 5.60
C ARG A 304 18.01 0.29 4.42
N ILE A 305 17.43 0.17 3.24
CA ILE A 305 17.79 0.98 2.07
C ILE A 305 17.34 2.44 2.27
N SER A 306 16.20 2.68 2.95
CA SER A 306 15.60 4.01 3.10
C SER A 306 16.08 4.82 4.32
N CYS A 307 16.71 4.21 5.33
CA CYS A 307 17.14 4.88 6.57
C CYS A 307 18.59 5.38 6.56
N SER A 308 19.27 5.40 5.42
CA SER A 308 20.67 5.82 5.29
C SER A 308 20.83 7.02 4.32
N GLY A 309 19.86 7.93 4.35
CA GLY A 309 19.92 9.22 3.65
C GLY A 309 19.72 10.36 4.62
#